data_743711b8c10ed5c2c8ff4516d50d9759
#
_entry.id   743711b8c10ed5c2c8ff4516d50d9759
#
_cell.length_a   1.000
_cell.length_b   1.000
_cell.length_c   1.000
_cell.angle_alpha   90.00
_cell.angle_beta   90.00
_cell.angle_gamma   90.00
#
_symmetry.space_group_name_H-M   'P 1'
#
loop_
_entity.id
_entity.type
_entity.pdbx_description
1 polymer ?
#
loop_
_entity_poly.entity_id
_entity_poly.type
_entity_poly.pdbx_seq_one_letter_code
_entity_poly.pdbx_strand_id
1 'polypeptide(L)'
;MFYFGRTVFLLHNTQTNHKIMTEKSNNRIKQAFENKDWPEIKSSNSWNIFKVMSEFVEGYDTLAQIGPCVSVFGSARTKPGTPYYEMAVEVGKKLAAAGLGVITGGGPGIMEAGNKGASQEKGASVGLNIDLPFEQSSNPYIDPDKNIDFKFFFVRKVMFMKYAQGFIVLPGGFGTLDELFEALTLVQTQKTAKFPIILVGEKFWDGMIDWIKNTMLTEGNISADDLHLFKVVDTADEAVNEIFDFYSKYSMSLNF
;
A
#
# COMPACT_ATOMS: atom_id res chain seq x y z
N MET A 1 25.94 -47.67 43.43
CA MET A 1 27.20 -47.04 42.94
C MET A 1 27.16 -47.14 41.41
N PHE A 2 27.43 -46.09 40.72
CA PHE A 2 27.28 -45.86 39.26
C PHE A 2 25.91 -45.33 38.79
N TYR A 3 25.74 -43.99 38.97
CA TYR A 3 24.89 -43.20 38.08
C TYR A 3 25.17 -41.69 38.31
N PHE A 4 26.42 -41.21 38.06
CA PHE A 4 26.73 -39.76 38.14
C PHE A 4 27.61 -39.24 36.99
N GLY A 5 27.95 -40.09 36.00
CA GLY A 5 28.90 -39.70 34.97
C GLY A 5 28.32 -39.21 33.63
N ARG A 6 27.04 -39.48 33.33
CA ARG A 6 26.47 -39.16 31.99
C ARG A 6 25.82 -37.77 31.87
N THR A 7 25.30 -37.21 32.94
CA THR A 7 24.56 -35.94 32.90
C THR A 7 25.48 -34.73 32.78
N VAL A 8 26.64 -34.78 33.38
CA VAL A 8 27.64 -33.70 33.32
C VAL A 8 28.27 -33.62 31.95
N PHE A 9 28.49 -34.70 31.24
CA PHE A 9 29.08 -34.74 29.90
C PHE A 9 28.12 -34.18 28.82
N LEU A 10 26.81 -34.38 28.96
CA LEU A 10 25.80 -33.85 28.05
C LEU A 10 25.61 -32.35 28.22
N LEU A 11 25.66 -31.81 29.44
CA LEU A 11 25.55 -30.38 29.72
C LEU A 11 26.79 -29.60 29.23
N HIS A 12 27.98 -30.18 29.37
CA HIS A 12 29.23 -29.55 28.89
C HIS A 12 29.25 -29.48 27.35
N ASN A 13 28.80 -30.55 26.68
CA ASN A 13 28.78 -30.60 25.22
C ASN A 13 27.70 -29.66 24.61
N THR A 14 26.56 -29.45 25.27
CA THR A 14 25.52 -28.51 24.80
C THR A 14 25.95 -27.06 24.98
N GLN A 15 26.61 -26.71 26.08
CA GLN A 15 27.12 -25.35 26.29
C GLN A 15 28.29 -25.02 25.32
N THR A 16 29.16 -25.98 25.04
CA THR A 16 30.30 -25.78 24.11
C THR A 16 29.77 -25.64 22.67
N ASN A 17 28.80 -26.45 22.26
CA ASN A 17 28.18 -26.33 20.94
C ASN A 17 27.40 -25.02 20.76
N HIS A 18 26.72 -24.54 21.79
CA HIS A 18 26.01 -23.26 21.74
C HIS A 18 27.00 -22.10 21.65
N LYS A 19 28.12 -22.13 22.35
CA LYS A 19 29.18 -21.12 22.31
C LYS A 19 29.91 -21.08 20.95
N ILE A 20 30.19 -22.25 20.34
CA ILE A 20 30.79 -22.37 19.01
C ILE A 20 29.79 -21.88 17.92
N MET A 21 28.49 -22.16 18.04
CA MET A 21 27.49 -21.66 17.11
C MET A 21 27.33 -20.13 17.18
N THR A 22 27.35 -19.54 18.38
CA THR A 22 27.28 -18.09 18.57
C THR A 22 28.54 -17.39 18.05
N GLU A 23 29.72 -17.93 18.27
CA GLU A 23 30.98 -17.37 17.73
C GLU A 23 31.07 -17.43 16.21
N LYS A 24 30.63 -18.57 15.58
CA LYS A 24 30.51 -18.68 14.12
C LYS A 24 29.48 -17.71 13.52
N SER A 25 28.36 -17.53 14.19
CA SER A 25 27.33 -16.56 13.78
C SER A 25 27.85 -15.13 13.86
N ASN A 26 28.51 -14.76 14.96
CA ASN A 26 29.10 -13.43 15.14
C ASN A 26 30.17 -13.14 14.12
N ASN A 27 31.03 -14.12 13.77
CA ASN A 27 32.05 -13.93 12.75
C ASN A 27 31.48 -13.76 11.35
N ARG A 28 30.40 -14.50 11.00
CA ARG A 28 29.70 -14.29 9.72
C ARG A 28 29.05 -12.91 9.63
N ILE A 29 28.46 -12.44 10.73
CA ILE A 29 27.87 -11.09 10.81
C ILE A 29 28.97 -10.04 10.65
N LYS A 30 30.10 -10.15 11.36
CA LYS A 30 31.24 -9.23 11.21
C LYS A 30 31.79 -9.21 9.79
N GLN A 31 32.04 -10.37 9.18
CA GLN A 31 32.52 -10.47 7.78
C GLN A 31 31.51 -9.84 6.77
N ALA A 32 30.22 -9.94 7.02
CA ALA A 32 29.19 -9.31 6.17
C ALA A 32 29.26 -7.77 6.21
N PHE A 33 29.83 -7.17 7.28
CA PHE A 33 29.94 -5.73 7.42
C PHE A 33 31.37 -5.21 7.07
N GLU A 34 32.39 -6.05 7.10
CA GLU A 34 33.77 -5.65 6.85
C GLU A 34 34.13 -5.43 5.37
N ASN A 35 33.32 -6.01 4.44
CA ASN A 35 33.58 -5.98 2.99
C ASN A 35 32.75 -4.90 2.24
N LYS A 36 32.39 -3.80 2.89
CA LYS A 36 31.68 -2.70 2.21
C LYS A 36 32.66 -1.60 1.82
N ASP A 37 32.74 -1.33 0.54
CA ASP A 37 33.46 -0.15 0.02
C ASP A 37 32.58 1.11 0.22
N TRP A 38 32.77 1.78 1.36
CA TRP A 38 32.03 2.98 1.74
C TRP A 38 32.15 4.15 0.74
N PRO A 39 33.28 4.41 0.09
CA PRO A 39 33.37 5.41 -0.96
C PRO A 39 32.47 5.11 -2.16
N GLU A 40 32.42 3.86 -2.59
CA GLU A 40 31.57 3.43 -3.69
C GLU A 40 30.06 3.53 -3.34
N ILE A 41 29.69 3.14 -2.12
CA ILE A 41 28.33 3.30 -1.58
C ILE A 41 27.94 4.79 -1.54
N LYS A 42 28.85 5.68 -1.11
CA LYS A 42 28.58 7.12 -1.03
C LYS A 42 28.35 7.73 -2.41
N SER A 43 29.14 7.36 -3.41
CA SER A 43 28.98 7.79 -4.79
C SER A 43 27.64 7.30 -5.38
N SER A 44 27.30 6.03 -5.18
CA SER A 44 26.03 5.45 -5.61
C SER A 44 24.81 6.17 -4.98
N ASN A 45 24.90 6.50 -3.68
CA ASN A 45 23.83 7.21 -2.98
C ASN A 45 23.56 8.60 -3.55
N SER A 46 24.61 9.34 -3.95
CA SER A 46 24.43 10.66 -4.55
C SER A 46 23.65 10.59 -5.88
N TRP A 47 23.94 9.59 -6.72
CA TRP A 47 23.19 9.37 -7.94
C TRP A 47 21.76 8.92 -7.70
N ASN A 48 21.51 8.13 -6.65
CA ASN A 48 20.16 7.72 -6.28
C ASN A 48 19.28 8.90 -5.87
N ILE A 49 19.84 9.94 -5.22
CA ILE A 49 19.09 11.15 -4.88
C ILE A 49 18.54 11.83 -6.16
N PHE A 50 19.36 11.97 -7.19
CA PHE A 50 18.92 12.56 -8.46
C PHE A 50 17.80 11.74 -9.13
N LYS A 51 17.88 10.41 -9.07
CA LYS A 51 16.83 9.53 -9.59
C LYS A 51 15.52 9.70 -8.82
N VAL A 52 15.59 9.76 -7.49
CA VAL A 52 14.42 10.03 -6.64
C VAL A 52 13.80 11.39 -6.98
N MET A 53 14.63 12.44 -7.12
CA MET A 53 14.14 13.78 -7.50
C MET A 53 13.49 13.76 -8.90
N SER A 54 14.05 13.03 -9.85
CA SER A 54 13.48 12.89 -11.20
C SER A 54 12.10 12.26 -11.17
N GLU A 55 11.89 11.21 -10.39
CA GLU A 55 10.57 10.59 -10.26
C GLU A 55 9.55 11.50 -9.57
N PHE A 56 9.97 12.31 -8.60
CA PHE A 56 9.08 13.32 -8.01
C PHE A 56 8.68 14.39 -9.05
N VAL A 57 9.63 14.89 -9.84
CA VAL A 57 9.35 15.90 -10.87
C VAL A 57 8.38 15.34 -11.91
N GLU A 58 8.66 14.14 -12.43
CA GLU A 58 7.80 13.47 -13.41
C GLU A 58 6.39 13.22 -12.86
N GLY A 59 6.30 12.69 -11.63
CA GLY A 59 5.01 12.45 -10.97
C GLY A 59 4.20 13.74 -10.77
N TYR A 60 4.83 14.81 -10.31
CA TYR A 60 4.15 16.10 -10.11
C TYR A 60 3.72 16.74 -11.43
N ASP A 61 4.55 16.67 -12.46
CA ASP A 61 4.24 17.26 -13.76
C ASP A 61 3.07 16.51 -14.44
N THR A 62 3.15 15.19 -14.49
CA THR A 62 2.11 14.33 -15.11
C THR A 62 0.78 14.41 -14.36
N LEU A 63 0.81 14.38 -13.02
CA LEU A 63 -0.42 14.32 -12.23
C LEU A 63 -1.04 15.69 -11.93
N ALA A 64 -0.38 16.79 -12.23
CA ALA A 64 -0.91 18.13 -11.96
C ALA A 64 -2.24 18.42 -12.68
N GLN A 65 -2.56 17.71 -13.75
CA GLN A 65 -3.69 18.01 -14.62
C GLN A 65 -4.75 16.88 -14.70
N ILE A 66 -4.64 15.84 -13.85
CA ILE A 66 -5.57 14.69 -13.91
C ILE A 66 -6.98 14.98 -13.39
N GLY A 67 -7.17 16.12 -12.72
CA GLY A 67 -8.44 16.44 -12.06
C GLY A 67 -8.66 15.67 -10.75
N PRO A 68 -9.86 15.75 -10.17
CA PRO A 68 -10.16 15.01 -8.94
C PRO A 68 -10.25 13.51 -9.21
N CYS A 69 -9.49 12.71 -8.46
CA CYS A 69 -9.41 11.27 -8.62
C CYS A 69 -9.58 10.54 -7.29
N VAL A 70 -10.03 9.29 -7.35
CA VAL A 70 -10.08 8.37 -6.20
C VAL A 70 -9.12 7.22 -6.45
N SER A 71 -8.30 6.87 -5.45
CA SER A 71 -7.41 5.72 -5.55
C SER A 71 -8.15 4.43 -5.21
N VAL A 72 -8.01 3.43 -6.08
CA VAL A 72 -8.61 2.10 -5.91
C VAL A 72 -7.50 1.07 -5.71
N PHE A 73 -7.52 0.41 -4.55
CA PHE A 73 -6.55 -0.61 -4.17
C PHE A 73 -7.20 -1.99 -3.99
N GLY A 74 -6.42 -3.02 -4.22
CA GLY A 74 -6.84 -4.40 -4.02
C GLY A 74 -5.83 -5.40 -4.59
N SER A 75 -6.21 -6.67 -4.57
CA SER A 75 -5.33 -7.76 -4.99
C SER A 75 -5.04 -7.76 -6.49
N ALA A 76 -3.76 -7.79 -6.86
CA ALA A 76 -3.31 -8.06 -8.24
C ALA A 76 -3.66 -9.49 -8.73
N ARG A 77 -4.06 -10.38 -7.84
CA ARG A 77 -4.37 -11.79 -8.14
C ARG A 77 -5.86 -12.06 -8.36
N THR A 78 -6.71 -11.08 -8.18
CA THR A 78 -8.16 -11.19 -8.40
C THR A 78 -8.41 -11.36 -9.90
N LYS A 79 -9.15 -12.42 -10.26
CA LYS A 79 -9.37 -12.77 -11.67
C LYS A 79 -10.63 -12.09 -12.22
N PRO A 80 -10.64 -11.72 -13.52
CA PRO A 80 -11.86 -11.27 -14.20
C PRO A 80 -13.02 -12.25 -14.01
N GLY A 81 -14.24 -11.71 -13.86
CA GLY A 81 -15.46 -12.48 -13.63
C GLY A 81 -15.67 -12.91 -12.16
N THR A 82 -14.76 -12.59 -11.25
CA THR A 82 -15.00 -12.80 -9.81
C THR A 82 -15.76 -11.63 -9.19
N PRO A 83 -16.52 -11.85 -8.09
CA PRO A 83 -17.34 -10.80 -7.48
C PRO A 83 -16.59 -9.49 -7.17
N TYR A 84 -15.40 -9.57 -6.60
CA TYR A 84 -14.61 -8.37 -6.28
C TYR A 84 -14.00 -7.69 -7.50
N TYR A 85 -13.69 -8.45 -8.57
CA TYR A 85 -13.25 -7.84 -9.83
C TYR A 85 -14.39 -7.03 -10.46
N GLU A 86 -15.58 -7.62 -10.61
CA GLU A 86 -16.74 -6.92 -11.17
C GLU A 86 -17.18 -5.73 -10.30
N MET A 87 -17.06 -5.86 -8.99
CA MET A 87 -17.31 -4.74 -8.07
C MET A 87 -16.32 -3.59 -8.28
N ALA A 88 -15.03 -3.88 -8.49
CA ALA A 88 -14.04 -2.86 -8.79
C ALA A 88 -14.30 -2.17 -10.15
N VAL A 89 -14.76 -2.93 -11.16
CA VAL A 89 -15.20 -2.36 -12.44
C VAL A 89 -16.38 -1.39 -12.21
N GLU A 90 -17.35 -1.80 -11.42
CA GLU A 90 -18.52 -0.99 -11.12
C GLU A 90 -18.17 0.27 -10.32
N VAL A 91 -17.25 0.17 -9.35
CA VAL A 91 -16.69 1.33 -8.63
C VAL A 91 -16.07 2.30 -9.62
N GLY A 92 -15.20 1.83 -10.52
CA GLY A 92 -14.55 2.68 -11.51
C GLY A 92 -15.53 3.39 -12.44
N LYS A 93 -16.58 2.68 -12.90
CA LYS A 93 -17.67 3.27 -13.71
C LYS A 93 -18.41 4.37 -12.96
N LYS A 94 -18.83 4.10 -11.73
CA LYS A 94 -19.60 5.06 -10.94
C LYS A 94 -18.80 6.30 -10.59
N LEU A 95 -17.52 6.14 -10.26
CA LEU A 95 -16.62 7.28 -10.04
C LEU A 95 -16.50 8.13 -11.31
N ALA A 96 -16.23 7.51 -12.46
CA ALA A 96 -16.10 8.20 -13.73
C ALA A 96 -17.39 8.89 -14.18
N ALA A 97 -18.53 8.21 -14.08
CA ALA A 97 -19.86 8.78 -14.35
C ALA A 97 -20.17 10.00 -13.48
N ALA A 98 -19.58 10.07 -12.27
CA ALA A 98 -19.71 11.18 -11.35
C ALA A 98 -18.64 12.28 -11.53
N GLY A 99 -17.79 12.17 -12.56
CA GLY A 99 -16.74 13.14 -12.87
C GLY A 99 -15.45 13.00 -12.06
N LEU A 100 -15.25 11.86 -11.40
CA LEU A 100 -14.03 11.53 -10.67
C LEU A 100 -13.18 10.55 -11.48
N GLY A 101 -11.88 10.82 -11.61
CA GLY A 101 -10.94 9.85 -12.16
C GLY A 101 -10.61 8.71 -11.19
N VAL A 102 -9.97 7.67 -11.72
CA VAL A 102 -9.49 6.52 -10.94
C VAL A 102 -7.96 6.43 -11.01
N ILE A 103 -7.31 6.39 -9.86
CA ILE A 103 -5.88 6.09 -9.74
C ILE A 103 -5.73 4.66 -9.23
N THR A 104 -4.88 3.88 -9.88
CA THR A 104 -4.50 2.54 -9.39
C THR A 104 -2.98 2.34 -9.46
N GLY A 105 -2.51 1.20 -8.94
CA GLY A 105 -1.11 0.79 -9.09
C GLY A 105 -0.75 0.27 -10.50
N GLY A 106 -1.66 0.37 -11.47
CA GLY A 106 -1.39 0.08 -12.88
C GLY A 106 -1.31 -1.41 -13.25
N GLY A 107 -1.25 -2.32 -12.29
CA GLY A 107 -1.12 -3.75 -12.50
C GLY A 107 -2.44 -4.48 -12.82
N PRO A 108 -2.42 -5.82 -12.78
CA PRO A 108 -3.61 -6.66 -13.02
C PRO A 108 -4.58 -6.69 -11.83
N GLY A 109 -5.64 -7.46 -11.96
CA GLY A 109 -6.62 -7.74 -10.91
C GLY A 109 -7.50 -6.55 -10.58
N ILE A 110 -7.59 -6.17 -9.32
CA ILE A 110 -8.42 -5.05 -8.87
C ILE A 110 -7.98 -3.72 -9.51
N MET A 111 -6.70 -3.52 -9.70
CA MET A 111 -6.15 -2.33 -10.36
C MET A 111 -6.66 -2.22 -11.81
N GLU A 112 -6.52 -3.30 -12.57
CA GLU A 112 -7.07 -3.41 -13.92
C GLU A 112 -8.58 -3.18 -13.94
N ALA A 113 -9.31 -3.78 -13.01
CA ALA A 113 -10.76 -3.65 -12.92
C ALA A 113 -11.20 -2.20 -12.68
N GLY A 114 -10.56 -1.48 -11.77
CA GLY A 114 -10.82 -0.07 -11.51
C GLY A 114 -10.57 0.81 -12.74
N ASN A 115 -9.40 0.64 -13.37
CA ASN A 115 -9.06 1.35 -14.60
C ASN A 115 -10.02 1.02 -15.74
N LYS A 116 -10.41 -0.25 -15.90
CA LYS A 116 -11.40 -0.69 -16.91
C LYS A 116 -12.75 0.01 -16.71
N GLY A 117 -13.23 0.10 -15.49
CA GLY A 117 -14.46 0.81 -15.17
C GLY A 117 -14.39 2.29 -15.56
N ALA A 118 -13.33 2.98 -15.17
CA ALA A 118 -13.11 4.39 -15.50
C ALA A 118 -13.03 4.62 -17.03
N SER A 119 -12.24 3.80 -17.73
CA SER A 119 -12.08 3.88 -19.18
C SER A 119 -13.39 3.65 -19.95
N GLN A 120 -14.28 2.74 -19.48
CA GLN A 120 -15.57 2.49 -20.10
C GLN A 120 -16.50 3.71 -20.07
N GLU A 121 -16.44 4.52 -19.03
CA GLU A 121 -17.19 5.77 -18.90
C GLU A 121 -16.40 7.01 -19.37
N LYS A 122 -15.25 6.82 -20.01
CA LYS A 122 -14.37 7.90 -20.49
C LYS A 122 -13.90 8.85 -19.41
N GLY A 123 -13.83 8.39 -18.17
CA GLY A 123 -13.20 9.11 -17.06
C GLY A 123 -11.68 8.96 -17.08
N ALA A 124 -10.97 9.84 -16.37
CA ALA A 124 -9.53 9.76 -16.24
C ALA A 124 -9.12 8.41 -15.59
N SER A 125 -8.23 7.70 -16.28
CA SER A 125 -7.75 6.38 -15.85
C SER A 125 -6.23 6.42 -15.69
N VAL A 126 -5.78 6.47 -14.43
CA VAL A 126 -4.39 6.75 -14.06
C VAL A 126 -3.73 5.49 -13.53
N GLY A 127 -2.49 5.22 -13.96
CA GLY A 127 -1.67 4.13 -13.48
C GLY A 127 -0.37 4.63 -12.86
N LEU A 128 -0.18 4.34 -11.59
CA LEU A 128 1.08 4.56 -10.89
C LEU A 128 1.78 3.21 -10.72
N ASN A 129 2.54 2.79 -11.71
CA ASN A 129 3.19 1.49 -11.73
C ASN A 129 4.43 1.47 -10.82
N ILE A 130 4.91 0.30 -10.50
CA ILE A 130 6.19 0.07 -9.85
C ILE A 130 6.99 -0.96 -10.64
N ASP A 131 8.24 -0.65 -10.90
CA ASP A 131 9.17 -1.58 -11.56
C ASP A 131 9.46 -2.77 -10.64
N LEU A 132 8.83 -3.89 -10.91
CA LEU A 132 8.99 -5.14 -10.17
C LEU A 132 9.62 -6.21 -11.06
N PRO A 133 10.55 -7.03 -10.53
CA PRO A 133 11.23 -8.08 -11.32
C PRO A 133 10.29 -9.11 -11.96
N PHE A 134 9.03 -9.17 -11.52
CA PHE A 134 8.05 -10.20 -11.91
C PHE A 134 6.80 -9.65 -12.60
N GLU A 135 6.61 -8.32 -12.66
CA GLU A 135 5.49 -7.68 -13.34
C GLU A 135 6.02 -6.93 -14.57
N GLN A 136 5.54 -7.27 -15.75
CA GLN A 136 6.14 -6.82 -17.03
C GLN A 136 5.32 -5.78 -17.80
N SER A 137 4.09 -5.46 -17.41
CA SER A 137 3.27 -4.50 -18.16
C SER A 137 2.15 -3.89 -17.34
N SER A 138 1.90 -2.60 -17.58
CA SER A 138 0.69 -1.92 -17.14
C SER A 138 -0.56 -2.51 -17.77
N ASN A 139 -1.71 -2.41 -17.11
CA ASN A 139 -2.97 -2.86 -17.66
C ASN A 139 -3.42 -1.97 -18.86
N PRO A 140 -4.17 -2.50 -19.82
CA PRO A 140 -4.48 -1.80 -21.08
C PRO A 140 -5.53 -0.69 -20.98
N TYR A 141 -6.09 -0.44 -19.78
CA TYR A 141 -7.17 0.51 -19.57
C TYR A 141 -6.70 1.85 -19.03
N ILE A 142 -5.40 2.03 -18.83
CA ILE A 142 -4.79 3.28 -18.37
C ILE A 142 -4.67 4.24 -19.57
N ASP A 143 -4.94 5.52 -19.34
CA ASP A 143 -4.71 6.55 -20.33
C ASP A 143 -3.20 6.67 -20.63
N PRO A 144 -2.76 6.66 -21.89
CA PRO A 144 -1.32 6.62 -22.21
C PRO A 144 -0.52 7.80 -21.65
N ASP A 145 -1.14 8.96 -21.52
CA ASP A 145 -0.55 10.19 -20.96
C ASP A 145 -0.60 10.26 -19.42
N LYS A 146 -1.19 9.25 -18.75
CA LYS A 146 -1.37 9.15 -17.29
C LYS A 146 -0.80 7.85 -16.72
N ASN A 147 0.13 7.24 -17.44
CA ASN A 147 0.80 6.02 -17.07
C ASN A 147 2.24 6.32 -16.63
N ILE A 148 2.55 6.18 -15.35
CA ILE A 148 3.86 6.52 -14.79
C ILE A 148 4.49 5.29 -14.17
N ASP A 149 5.78 5.06 -14.47
CA ASP A 149 6.57 3.96 -13.93
C ASP A 149 7.53 4.45 -12.84
N PHE A 150 7.36 4.02 -11.61
CA PHE A 150 8.21 4.33 -10.47
C PHE A 150 9.16 3.19 -10.16
N LYS A 151 10.39 3.51 -9.75
CA LYS A 151 11.37 2.57 -9.18
C LYS A 151 11.35 2.59 -7.65
N PHE A 152 10.96 3.73 -7.08
CA PHE A 152 10.96 3.92 -5.63
C PHE A 152 9.53 3.89 -5.07
N PHE A 153 9.26 2.89 -4.20
CA PHE A 153 7.95 2.74 -3.56
C PHE A 153 7.50 4.00 -2.83
N PHE A 154 8.39 4.65 -2.08
CA PHE A 154 8.06 5.83 -1.29
C PHE A 154 7.71 7.06 -2.15
N VAL A 155 8.28 7.20 -3.35
CA VAL A 155 7.88 8.26 -4.28
C VAL A 155 6.45 8.02 -4.77
N ARG A 156 6.16 6.79 -5.21
CA ARG A 156 4.83 6.38 -5.66
C ARG A 156 3.77 6.58 -4.57
N LYS A 157 4.07 6.22 -3.32
CA LYS A 157 3.17 6.42 -2.18
C LYS A 157 2.78 7.89 -1.99
N VAL A 158 3.75 8.81 -2.09
CA VAL A 158 3.48 10.25 -2.03
C VAL A 158 2.50 10.67 -3.13
N MET A 159 2.61 10.13 -4.35
CA MET A 159 1.70 10.44 -5.45
C MET A 159 0.28 9.95 -5.18
N PHE A 160 0.11 8.71 -4.67
CA PHE A 160 -1.20 8.21 -4.26
C PHE A 160 -1.86 9.12 -3.23
N MET A 161 -1.12 9.52 -2.21
CA MET A 161 -1.66 10.37 -1.14
C MET A 161 -1.99 11.77 -1.61
N LYS A 162 -1.11 12.37 -2.43
CA LYS A 162 -1.24 13.77 -2.85
C LYS A 162 -2.42 14.00 -3.79
N TYR A 163 -2.64 13.09 -4.74
CA TYR A 163 -3.59 13.31 -5.84
C TYR A 163 -4.94 12.60 -5.65
N ALA A 164 -5.09 11.78 -4.61
CA ALA A 164 -6.36 11.12 -4.33
C ALA A 164 -7.27 11.99 -3.45
N GLN A 165 -8.55 12.02 -3.82
CA GLN A 165 -9.63 12.60 -3.01
C GLN A 165 -10.30 11.54 -2.11
N GLY A 166 -9.87 10.30 -2.15
CA GLY A 166 -10.36 9.22 -1.33
C GLY A 166 -9.70 7.91 -1.69
N PHE A 167 -9.76 6.95 -0.79
CA PHE A 167 -9.28 5.59 -1.01
C PHE A 167 -10.45 4.61 -0.93
N ILE A 168 -10.61 3.80 -1.97
CA ILE A 168 -11.51 2.64 -1.98
C ILE A 168 -10.63 1.39 -2.03
N VAL A 169 -10.72 0.59 -0.98
CA VAL A 169 -9.83 -0.54 -0.73
C VAL A 169 -10.61 -1.84 -0.75
N LEU A 170 -10.46 -2.62 -1.81
CA LEU A 170 -11.01 -3.95 -1.95
C LEU A 170 -10.07 -5.01 -1.34
N PRO A 171 -10.52 -6.25 -1.16
CA PRO A 171 -9.67 -7.32 -0.65
C PRO A 171 -8.34 -7.44 -1.34
N GLY A 172 -7.24 -7.48 -0.56
CA GLY A 172 -5.89 -7.50 -1.10
C GLY A 172 -4.84 -8.06 -0.16
N GLY A 173 -3.60 -8.06 -0.62
CA GLY A 173 -2.45 -8.56 0.13
C GLY A 173 -1.67 -7.46 0.84
N PHE A 174 -0.39 -7.76 1.15
CA PHE A 174 0.48 -6.83 1.88
C PHE A 174 0.64 -5.47 1.22
N GLY A 175 0.74 -5.38 -0.12
CA GLY A 175 0.83 -4.09 -0.80
C GLY A 175 -0.43 -3.25 -0.64
N THR A 176 -1.62 -3.88 -0.60
CA THR A 176 -2.89 -3.20 -0.32
C THR A 176 -2.94 -2.70 1.13
N LEU A 177 -2.50 -3.52 2.09
CA LEU A 177 -2.43 -3.13 3.50
C LEU A 177 -1.38 -2.04 3.75
N ASP A 178 -0.27 -2.07 3.05
CA ASP A 178 0.79 -1.07 3.14
C ASP A 178 0.28 0.34 2.77
N GLU A 179 -0.47 0.48 1.68
CA GLU A 179 -1.10 1.74 1.31
C GLU A 179 -2.24 2.14 2.27
N LEU A 180 -3.05 1.18 2.71
CA LEU A 180 -4.13 1.43 3.67
C LEU A 180 -3.61 1.96 4.99
N PHE A 181 -2.63 1.30 5.60
CA PHE A 181 -2.11 1.71 6.91
C PHE A 181 -1.29 2.99 6.85
N GLU A 182 -0.64 3.29 5.72
CA GLU A 182 -0.01 4.59 5.52
C GLU A 182 -1.07 5.71 5.51
N ALA A 183 -2.14 5.54 4.73
CA ALA A 183 -3.23 6.51 4.67
C ALA A 183 -3.86 6.75 6.06
N LEU A 184 -4.18 5.67 6.78
CA LEU A 184 -4.71 5.75 8.14
C LEU A 184 -3.77 6.52 9.08
N THR A 185 -2.47 6.21 9.02
CA THR A 185 -1.45 6.87 9.85
C THR A 185 -1.32 8.36 9.53
N LEU A 186 -1.30 8.72 8.26
CA LEU A 186 -1.16 10.13 7.83
C LEU A 186 -2.38 10.98 8.21
N VAL A 187 -3.59 10.41 8.09
CA VAL A 187 -4.83 11.08 8.53
C VAL A 187 -4.88 11.18 10.05
N GLN A 188 -4.59 10.09 10.77
CA GLN A 188 -4.54 10.05 12.23
C GLN A 188 -3.59 11.11 12.80
N THR A 189 -2.39 11.19 12.24
CA THR A 189 -1.34 12.11 12.69
C THR A 189 -1.46 13.53 12.14
N GLN A 190 -2.52 13.81 11.38
CA GLN A 190 -2.79 15.11 10.74
C GLN A 190 -1.64 15.59 9.83
N LYS A 191 -0.93 14.65 9.20
CA LYS A 191 0.11 14.95 8.20
C LYS A 191 -0.47 15.16 6.81
N THR A 192 -1.71 14.75 6.61
CA THR A 192 -2.50 15.04 5.40
C THR A 192 -3.88 15.53 5.80
N ALA A 193 -4.59 16.18 4.88
CA ALA A 193 -5.99 16.52 5.07
C ALA A 193 -6.82 15.25 5.30
N LYS A 194 -7.95 15.38 6.00
CA LYS A 194 -8.90 14.27 6.11
C LYS A 194 -9.50 13.99 4.75
N PHE A 195 -9.52 12.73 4.36
CA PHE A 195 -10.23 12.23 3.17
C PHE A 195 -10.86 10.87 3.48
N PRO A 196 -11.90 10.45 2.73
CA PRO A 196 -12.59 9.21 3.00
C PRO A 196 -11.74 7.99 2.65
N ILE A 197 -11.67 7.03 3.58
CA ILE A 197 -11.02 5.72 3.39
C ILE A 197 -12.11 4.68 3.54
N ILE A 198 -12.41 3.94 2.47
CA ILE A 198 -13.53 3.01 2.39
C ILE A 198 -13.01 1.59 2.11
N LEU A 199 -13.31 0.68 3.02
CA LEU A 199 -13.02 -0.74 2.89
C LEU A 199 -14.24 -1.44 2.29
N VAL A 200 -14.07 -2.12 1.16
CA VAL A 200 -15.16 -2.82 0.48
C VAL A 200 -15.05 -4.32 0.71
N GLY A 201 -16.13 -4.94 1.17
CA GLY A 201 -16.22 -6.36 1.47
C GLY A 201 -16.05 -6.66 2.96
N GLU A 202 -17.08 -6.40 3.77
CA GLU A 202 -17.10 -6.57 5.22
C GLU A 202 -16.51 -7.91 5.65
N LYS A 203 -16.99 -9.00 5.04
CA LYS A 203 -16.53 -10.36 5.35
C LYS A 203 -15.01 -10.56 5.27
N PHE A 204 -14.33 -9.85 4.36
CA PHE A 204 -12.87 -9.95 4.24
C PHE A 204 -12.16 -9.16 5.35
N TRP A 205 -12.70 -8.00 5.68
CA TRP A 205 -12.10 -7.07 6.61
C TRP A 205 -12.40 -7.35 8.08
N ASP A 206 -13.45 -8.14 8.39
CA ASP A 206 -13.91 -8.44 9.76
C ASP A 206 -12.76 -8.83 10.69
N GLY A 207 -11.93 -9.79 10.29
CA GLY A 207 -10.85 -10.28 11.14
C GLY A 207 -9.80 -9.22 11.46
N MET A 208 -9.51 -8.31 10.53
CA MET A 208 -8.62 -7.17 10.77
C MET A 208 -9.26 -6.14 11.69
N ILE A 209 -10.54 -5.84 11.45
CA ILE A 209 -11.31 -4.87 12.26
C ILE A 209 -11.47 -5.38 13.69
N ASP A 210 -11.74 -6.65 13.87
CA ASP A 210 -11.82 -7.29 15.18
C ASP A 210 -10.48 -7.22 15.91
N TRP A 211 -9.37 -7.45 15.22
CA TRP A 211 -8.04 -7.30 15.81
C TRP A 211 -7.74 -5.85 16.20
N ILE A 212 -8.10 -4.88 15.34
CA ILE A 212 -7.96 -3.44 15.64
C ILE A 212 -8.75 -3.08 16.90
N LYS A 213 -10.03 -3.52 17.00
CA LYS A 213 -10.91 -3.23 18.13
C LYS A 213 -10.49 -3.95 19.43
N ASN A 214 -10.25 -5.26 19.31
CA ASN A 214 -10.08 -6.13 20.47
C ASN A 214 -8.64 -6.21 20.97
N THR A 215 -7.66 -5.76 20.15
CA THR A 215 -6.25 -5.79 20.51
C THR A 215 -5.66 -4.38 20.52
N MET A 216 -5.58 -3.70 19.38
CA MET A 216 -4.91 -2.40 19.28
C MET A 216 -5.55 -1.34 20.17
N LEU A 217 -6.88 -1.25 20.17
CA LEU A 217 -7.61 -0.30 21.02
C LEU A 217 -7.52 -0.69 22.50
N THR A 218 -7.68 -1.97 22.82
CA THR A 218 -7.63 -2.46 24.21
C THR A 218 -6.25 -2.28 24.84
N GLU A 219 -5.18 -2.48 24.06
CA GLU A 219 -3.80 -2.26 24.49
C GLU A 219 -3.40 -0.76 24.47
N GLY A 220 -4.30 0.13 24.05
CA GLY A 220 -4.05 1.57 24.02
C GLY A 220 -3.09 2.04 22.91
N ASN A 221 -2.90 1.22 21.87
CA ASN A 221 -2.07 1.57 20.70
C ASN A 221 -2.76 2.57 19.77
N ILE A 222 -4.09 2.65 19.84
CA ILE A 222 -4.94 3.60 19.14
C ILE A 222 -6.02 4.12 20.09
N SER A 223 -6.68 5.23 19.73
CA SER A 223 -7.82 5.79 20.43
C SER A 223 -9.16 5.29 19.85
N ALA A 224 -10.25 5.48 20.59
CA ALA A 224 -11.59 5.15 20.08
C ALA A 224 -11.97 5.99 18.84
N ASP A 225 -11.50 7.23 18.75
CA ASP A 225 -11.74 8.10 17.60
C ASP A 225 -11.08 7.59 16.31
N ASP A 226 -9.98 6.82 16.42
CA ASP A 226 -9.29 6.25 15.28
C ASP A 226 -10.11 5.18 14.55
N LEU A 227 -11.12 4.59 15.19
CA LEU A 227 -12.07 3.69 14.55
C LEU A 227 -12.97 4.39 13.51
N HIS A 228 -13.03 5.70 13.52
CA HIS A 228 -13.77 6.52 12.57
C HIS A 228 -12.93 6.98 11.36
N LEU A 229 -11.66 6.58 11.28
CA LEU A 229 -10.77 6.91 10.16
C LEU A 229 -11.15 6.19 8.86
N PHE A 230 -11.89 5.10 8.95
CA PHE A 230 -12.34 4.32 7.79
C PHE A 230 -13.80 3.91 7.93
N LYS A 231 -14.42 3.56 6.81
CA LYS A 231 -15.74 2.95 6.75
C LYS A 231 -15.69 1.61 6.03
N VAL A 232 -16.62 0.72 6.37
CA VAL A 232 -16.75 -0.60 5.75
C VAL A 232 -18.09 -0.66 5.04
N VAL A 233 -18.07 -1.14 3.81
CA VAL A 233 -19.27 -1.26 2.94
C VAL A 233 -19.16 -2.54 2.10
N ASP A 234 -20.29 -2.96 1.52
CA ASP A 234 -20.34 -4.19 0.71
C ASP A 234 -20.62 -3.97 -0.77
N THR A 235 -21.00 -2.75 -1.16
CA THR A 235 -21.39 -2.47 -2.54
C THR A 235 -20.62 -1.30 -3.15
N ALA A 236 -20.55 -1.26 -4.48
CA ALA A 236 -19.94 -0.15 -5.21
C ALA A 236 -20.74 1.17 -5.00
N ASP A 237 -22.07 1.09 -4.89
CA ASP A 237 -22.91 2.25 -4.61
C ASP A 237 -22.58 2.87 -3.26
N GLU A 238 -22.52 2.07 -2.22
CA GLU A 238 -22.16 2.54 -0.89
C GLU A 238 -20.77 3.16 -0.89
N ALA A 239 -19.78 2.51 -1.54
CA ALA A 239 -18.43 3.00 -1.59
C ALA A 239 -18.33 4.39 -2.26
N VAL A 240 -19.01 4.60 -3.35
CA VAL A 240 -19.01 5.88 -4.07
C VAL A 240 -19.85 6.94 -3.32
N ASN A 241 -20.97 6.56 -2.74
CA ASN A 241 -21.79 7.46 -1.93
C ASN A 241 -21.04 7.99 -0.71
N GLU A 242 -20.20 7.18 -0.06
CA GLU A 242 -19.37 7.64 1.07
C GLU A 242 -18.36 8.72 0.67
N ILE A 243 -17.84 8.69 -0.57
CA ILE A 243 -17.00 9.78 -1.09
C ILE A 243 -17.81 11.09 -1.15
N PHE A 244 -19.02 11.04 -1.74
CA PHE A 244 -19.88 12.23 -1.86
C PHE A 244 -20.38 12.72 -0.51
N ASP A 245 -20.78 11.82 0.38
CA ASP A 245 -21.24 12.15 1.73
C ASP A 245 -20.14 12.85 2.53
N PHE A 246 -18.89 12.43 2.36
CA PHE A 246 -17.77 13.09 2.97
C PHE A 246 -17.64 14.54 2.44
N TYR A 247 -17.59 14.74 1.14
CA TYR A 247 -17.42 16.06 0.53
C TYR A 247 -18.66 16.94 0.58
N SER A 248 -19.83 16.41 0.91
CA SER A 248 -20.99 17.22 1.28
C SER A 248 -20.79 17.96 2.60
N LYS A 249 -19.94 17.44 3.48
CA LYS A 249 -19.66 17.98 4.83
C LYS A 249 -18.33 18.71 4.93
N TYR A 250 -17.37 18.39 4.07
CA TYR A 250 -16.01 18.92 4.09
C TYR A 250 -15.63 19.45 2.71
N SER A 251 -14.97 20.61 2.67
CA SER A 251 -14.42 21.14 1.43
C SER A 251 -13.25 20.29 0.93
N MET A 252 -13.10 20.17 -0.38
CA MET A 252 -11.89 19.62 -0.97
C MET A 252 -10.69 20.50 -0.59
N SER A 253 -9.63 19.88 -0.12
CA SER A 253 -8.34 20.52 0.15
C SER A 253 -7.22 19.69 -0.46
N LEU A 254 -6.13 20.33 -0.80
CA LEU A 254 -4.92 19.62 -1.22
C LEU A 254 -4.38 18.82 -0.03
N ASN A 255 -3.95 17.60 -0.28
CA ASN A 255 -3.49 16.69 0.78
C ASN A 255 -2.12 17.09 1.35
N PHE A 256 -1.28 17.81 0.68
CA PHE A 256 -0.08 18.55 1.11
C PHE A 256 0.59 19.35 -0.02
#